data_6c814048ca496b130392ed2d2e7b1d8a
#
_entry.id   6c814048ca496b130392ed2d2e7b1d8a
#
_cell.length_a   1.000
_cell.length_b   1.000
_cell.length_c   1.000
_cell.angle_alpha   90.00
_cell.angle_beta   90.00
_cell.angle_gamma   90.00
#
_symmetry.space_group_name_H-M   'P 1'
#
loop_
_entity.id
_entity.type
_entity.pdbx_description
1 polymer ?
#
loop_
_entity_poly.entity_id
_entity_poly.type
_entity_poly.pdbx_seq_one_letter_code
_entity_poly.pdbx_strand_id
1 'polypeptide(L)'
;MTKLSIGQAWTETIESVKRDGRLIVPVALAFAVIPATLFALAVPPVPAGQMREPGVWMLLYALLILAALVGQMAIMRMAIGPAASVGEAIRHALRRAPSVIGAALMFAVPAAAILFPFALPVLANPTNPPPAAALLFLVASTVLLCVWVRLILMTASGVAENIGPLAIVKRSWALTRGNFWRLLAMALLFAIVAWIAISAVQWVTGSVLIVAMGKPQPWSVSALLIALVEAIAQAIASVLFAVLLARIYVQLAGAKNKGT
;
A
#
# COMPACT_ATOMS: atom_id res chain seq x y z
N MET A 1 -2.24 -29.09 -3.04
CA MET A 1 -1.96 -27.63 -3.07
C MET A 1 -3.13 -26.95 -3.76
N THR A 2 -3.89 -26.17 -3.03
CA THR A 2 -5.03 -25.42 -3.59
C THR A 2 -4.51 -24.31 -4.48
N LYS A 3 -4.96 -24.33 -5.73
CA LYS A 3 -4.56 -23.32 -6.72
C LYS A 3 -5.36 -22.04 -6.45
N LEU A 4 -4.66 -20.93 -6.19
CA LEU A 4 -5.25 -19.60 -6.08
C LEU A 4 -6.05 -19.27 -7.36
N SER A 5 -7.30 -18.82 -7.23
CA SER A 5 -8.12 -18.29 -8.31
C SER A 5 -8.15 -16.76 -8.22
N ILE A 6 -7.36 -16.08 -9.05
CA ILE A 6 -7.29 -14.60 -9.07
C ILE A 6 -8.63 -14.01 -9.52
N GLY A 7 -9.28 -14.63 -10.53
CA GLY A 7 -10.59 -14.18 -11.02
C GLY A 7 -11.66 -14.22 -9.93
N GLN A 8 -11.72 -15.33 -9.18
CA GLN A 8 -12.65 -15.45 -8.05
C GLN A 8 -12.34 -14.42 -6.95
N ALA A 9 -11.06 -14.25 -6.57
CA ALA A 9 -10.66 -13.24 -5.59
C ALA A 9 -11.06 -11.83 -6.01
N TRP A 10 -10.95 -11.50 -7.31
CA TRP A 10 -11.37 -10.23 -7.86
C TRP A 10 -12.89 -10.03 -7.78
N THR A 11 -13.67 -11.01 -8.21
CA THR A 11 -15.14 -10.96 -8.13
C THR A 11 -15.60 -10.77 -6.68
N GLU A 12 -15.07 -11.57 -5.76
CA GLU A 12 -15.35 -11.44 -4.32
C GLU A 12 -14.92 -10.08 -3.75
N THR A 13 -13.85 -9.46 -4.29
CA THR A 13 -13.42 -8.11 -3.91
C THR A 13 -14.45 -7.08 -4.30
N ILE A 14 -14.91 -7.09 -5.55
CA ILE A 14 -15.91 -6.14 -6.03
C ILE A 14 -17.24 -6.30 -5.28
N GLU A 15 -17.68 -7.52 -5.04
CA GLU A 15 -18.89 -7.80 -4.25
C GLU A 15 -18.77 -7.29 -2.82
N SER A 16 -17.60 -7.51 -2.18
CA SER A 16 -17.35 -7.02 -0.81
C SER A 16 -17.35 -5.52 -0.75
N VAL A 17 -16.69 -4.84 -1.69
CA VAL A 17 -16.66 -3.38 -1.74
C VAL A 17 -18.07 -2.81 -2.00
N LYS A 18 -18.86 -3.43 -2.86
CA LYS A 18 -20.25 -3.03 -3.10
C LYS A 18 -21.15 -3.22 -1.87
N ARG A 19 -21.00 -4.36 -1.18
CA ARG A 19 -21.81 -4.69 0.00
C ARG A 19 -21.44 -3.83 1.20
N ASP A 20 -20.13 -3.71 1.48
CA ASP A 20 -19.61 -3.10 2.71
C ASP A 20 -19.14 -1.65 2.49
N GLY A 21 -19.38 -1.08 1.30
CA GLY A 21 -18.91 0.26 0.90
C GLY A 21 -19.31 1.37 1.87
N ARG A 22 -20.53 1.28 2.43
CA ARG A 22 -21.02 2.25 3.43
C ARG A 22 -20.15 2.29 4.70
N LEU A 23 -19.47 1.18 5.03
CA LEU A 23 -18.57 1.08 6.19
C LEU A 23 -17.12 1.39 5.79
N ILE A 24 -16.72 1.01 4.58
CA ILE A 24 -15.36 1.17 4.06
C ILE A 24 -15.07 2.65 3.74
N VAL A 25 -16.01 3.36 3.10
CA VAL A 25 -15.80 4.75 2.65
C VAL A 25 -15.44 5.70 3.81
N PRO A 26 -16.15 5.74 4.96
CA PRO A 26 -15.76 6.59 6.07
C PRO A 26 -14.35 6.29 6.62
N VAL A 27 -13.96 5.01 6.66
CA VAL A 27 -12.61 4.61 7.09
C VAL A 27 -11.55 5.08 6.08
N ALA A 28 -11.80 4.90 4.79
CA ALA A 28 -10.90 5.37 3.75
C ALA A 28 -10.76 6.90 3.74
N LEU A 29 -11.85 7.63 3.94
CA LEU A 29 -11.83 9.09 4.07
C LEU A 29 -11.00 9.54 5.27
N ALA A 30 -11.26 8.97 6.45
CA ALA A 30 -10.62 9.38 7.70
C ALA A 30 -9.12 9.01 7.76
N PHE A 31 -8.74 7.85 7.23
CA PHE A 31 -7.39 7.29 7.40
C PHE A 31 -6.50 7.36 6.16
N ALA A 32 -7.07 7.62 4.98
CA ALA A 32 -6.29 7.76 3.75
C ALA A 32 -6.47 9.14 3.12
N VAL A 33 -7.70 9.54 2.77
CA VAL A 33 -7.92 10.77 1.98
C VAL A 33 -7.57 12.03 2.76
N ILE A 34 -8.14 12.22 3.94
CA ILE A 34 -7.92 13.45 4.73
C ILE A 34 -6.43 13.60 5.11
N PRO A 35 -5.74 12.59 5.70
CA PRO A 35 -4.34 12.73 6.03
C PRO A 35 -3.45 12.98 4.82
N ALA A 36 -3.70 12.30 3.69
CA ALA A 36 -2.92 12.50 2.46
C ALA A 36 -3.11 13.90 1.87
N THR A 37 -4.34 14.42 1.85
CA THR A 37 -4.64 15.78 1.38
C THR A 37 -3.96 16.83 2.27
N LEU A 38 -4.06 16.69 3.59
CA LEU A 38 -3.41 17.61 4.53
C LEU A 38 -1.88 17.56 4.40
N PHE A 39 -1.32 16.37 4.23
CA PHE A 39 0.12 16.21 3.99
C PHE A 39 0.56 16.91 2.70
N ALA A 40 -0.17 16.72 1.60
CA ALA A 40 0.15 17.33 0.31
C ALA A 40 0.10 18.87 0.36
N LEU A 41 -0.79 19.45 1.18
CA LEU A 41 -0.87 20.89 1.38
C LEU A 41 0.23 21.41 2.31
N ALA A 42 0.54 20.69 3.38
CA ALA A 42 1.54 21.10 4.38
C ALA A 42 2.97 20.93 3.88
N VAL A 43 3.19 20.01 2.92
CA VAL A 43 4.52 19.63 2.43
C VAL A 43 4.57 19.80 0.91
N PRO A 44 4.79 21.03 0.40
CA PRO A 44 4.83 21.32 -1.04
C PRO A 44 5.87 20.44 -1.75
N PRO A 45 5.65 20.10 -3.03
CA PRO A 45 6.60 19.29 -3.80
C PRO A 45 7.96 19.99 -3.93
N VAL A 46 9.03 19.20 -3.92
CA VAL A 46 10.39 19.71 -4.15
C VAL A 46 10.66 19.70 -5.65
N PRO A 47 11.38 20.71 -6.20
CA PRO A 47 11.81 20.71 -7.60
C PRO A 47 12.57 19.42 -7.96
N ALA A 48 12.43 18.98 -9.21
CA ALA A 48 13.12 17.79 -9.69
C ALA A 48 14.64 17.91 -9.50
N GLY A 49 15.27 16.87 -8.99
CA GLY A 49 16.71 16.82 -8.73
C GLY A 49 17.17 17.39 -7.38
N GLN A 50 16.27 17.92 -6.56
CA GLN A 50 16.59 18.36 -5.21
C GLN A 50 16.12 17.34 -4.17
N MET A 51 16.96 17.07 -3.17
CA MET A 51 16.55 16.30 -2.00
C MET A 51 16.00 17.25 -0.94
N ARG A 52 14.88 16.86 -0.35
CA ARG A 52 14.33 17.62 0.78
C ARG A 52 15.19 17.38 2.01
N GLU A 53 15.58 18.45 2.69
CA GLU A 53 16.28 18.35 3.96
C GLU A 53 15.40 17.68 5.03
N PRO A 54 15.99 16.90 5.94
CA PRO A 54 15.27 16.33 7.07
C PRO A 54 14.59 17.42 7.89
N GLY A 55 13.34 17.16 8.30
CA GLY A 55 12.56 18.15 9.04
C GLY A 55 11.23 17.59 9.55
N VAL A 56 10.36 18.47 10.05
CA VAL A 56 9.05 18.14 10.61
C VAL A 56 8.17 17.32 9.65
N TRP A 57 8.34 17.50 8.34
CA TRP A 57 7.62 16.73 7.32
C TRP A 57 7.83 15.21 7.46
N MET A 58 8.97 14.75 8.00
CA MET A 58 9.23 13.33 8.24
C MET A 58 8.28 12.76 9.30
N LEU A 59 8.01 13.53 10.36
CA LEU A 59 7.03 13.14 11.37
C LEU A 59 5.60 13.10 10.80
N LEU A 60 5.25 14.12 10.00
CA LEU A 60 3.95 14.15 9.32
C LEU A 60 3.80 12.96 8.37
N TYR A 61 4.85 12.62 7.64
CA TYR A 61 4.85 11.44 6.75
C TYR A 61 4.74 10.13 7.53
N ALA A 62 5.46 10.00 8.65
CA ALA A 62 5.34 8.83 9.51
C ALA A 62 3.92 8.67 10.08
N LEU A 63 3.29 9.78 10.52
CA LEU A 63 1.90 9.78 10.98
C LEU A 63 0.93 9.39 9.85
N LEU A 64 1.15 9.88 8.63
CA LEU A 64 0.37 9.51 7.46
C LEU A 64 0.46 8.00 7.18
N ILE A 65 1.67 7.44 7.20
CA ILE A 65 1.88 5.99 6.99
C ILE A 65 1.17 5.19 8.08
N LEU A 66 1.29 5.59 9.34
CA LEU A 66 0.62 4.91 10.46
C LEU A 66 -0.91 4.98 10.34
N ALA A 67 -1.46 6.15 10.00
CA ALA A 67 -2.88 6.30 9.77
C ALA A 67 -3.36 5.40 8.62
N ALA A 68 -2.67 5.44 7.48
CA ALA A 68 -2.97 4.61 6.32
C ALA A 68 -2.90 3.11 6.65
N LEU A 69 -1.90 2.67 7.43
CA LEU A 69 -1.77 1.28 7.87
C LEU A 69 -2.96 0.86 8.75
N VAL A 70 -3.35 1.68 9.73
CA VAL A 70 -4.50 1.40 10.60
C VAL A 70 -5.78 1.32 9.77
N GLY A 71 -6.00 2.26 8.86
CA GLY A 71 -7.15 2.25 7.95
C GLY A 71 -7.18 1.00 7.06
N GLN A 72 -6.05 0.64 6.47
CA GLN A 72 -5.91 -0.58 5.66
C GLN A 72 -6.21 -1.85 6.47
N MET A 73 -5.68 -1.94 7.68
CA MET A 73 -5.94 -3.07 8.59
C MET A 73 -7.40 -3.16 9.00
N ALA A 74 -8.06 -2.02 9.27
CA ALA A 74 -9.49 -1.98 9.60
C ALA A 74 -10.34 -2.45 8.40
N ILE A 75 -10.04 -2.00 7.19
CA ILE A 75 -10.69 -2.45 5.95
C ILE A 75 -10.49 -3.95 5.74
N MET A 76 -9.26 -4.45 5.90
CA MET A 76 -8.98 -5.90 5.81
C MET A 76 -9.77 -6.69 6.86
N ARG A 77 -9.90 -6.18 8.09
CA ARG A 77 -10.69 -6.83 9.15
C ARG A 77 -12.14 -6.97 8.76
N MET A 78 -12.75 -5.92 8.20
CA MET A 78 -14.13 -5.95 7.70
C MET A 78 -14.29 -6.91 6.52
N ALA A 79 -13.27 -7.02 5.66
CA ALA A 79 -13.30 -7.93 4.51
C ALA A 79 -13.08 -9.41 4.88
N ILE A 80 -12.35 -9.74 5.94
CA ILE A 80 -12.01 -11.11 6.35
C ILE A 80 -13.10 -11.71 7.26
N GLY A 81 -13.63 -10.93 8.19
CA GLY A 81 -14.49 -11.43 9.26
C GLY A 81 -15.99 -11.24 9.02
N PRO A 82 -16.84 -11.81 9.91
CA PRO A 82 -18.25 -11.45 9.96
C PRO A 82 -18.38 -9.95 10.24
N ALA A 83 -19.53 -9.37 9.88
CA ALA A 83 -19.81 -7.93 9.96
C ALA A 83 -19.40 -7.33 11.32
N ALA A 84 -18.20 -6.78 11.38
CA ALA A 84 -17.72 -6.02 12.52
C ALA A 84 -18.14 -4.56 12.35
N SER A 85 -18.50 -3.90 13.43
CA SER A 85 -18.71 -2.45 13.39
C SER A 85 -17.38 -1.73 13.04
N VAL A 86 -17.47 -0.54 12.43
CA VAL A 86 -16.28 0.27 12.09
C VAL A 86 -15.40 0.49 13.31
N GLY A 87 -16.01 0.79 14.49
CA GLY A 87 -15.29 1.00 15.74
C GLY A 87 -14.54 -0.25 16.21
N GLU A 88 -15.13 -1.43 16.08
CA GLU A 88 -14.47 -2.70 16.42
C GLU A 88 -13.33 -3.00 15.48
N ALA A 89 -13.50 -2.77 14.16
CA ALA A 89 -12.46 -2.96 13.17
C ALA A 89 -11.25 -2.04 13.44
N ILE A 90 -11.48 -0.76 13.73
CA ILE A 90 -10.42 0.21 14.09
C ILE A 90 -9.71 -0.20 15.38
N ARG A 91 -10.48 -0.54 16.43
CA ARG A 91 -9.90 -0.99 17.71
C ARG A 91 -9.05 -2.24 17.54
N HIS A 92 -9.51 -3.19 16.74
CA HIS A 92 -8.74 -4.39 16.40
C HIS A 92 -7.46 -4.03 15.64
N ALA A 93 -7.54 -3.15 14.62
CA ALA A 93 -6.39 -2.68 13.87
C ALA A 93 -5.35 -2.01 14.78
N LEU A 94 -5.76 -1.10 15.67
CA LEU A 94 -4.86 -0.44 16.62
C LEU A 94 -4.15 -1.42 17.56
N ARG A 95 -4.86 -2.42 18.07
CA ARG A 95 -4.27 -3.46 18.94
C ARG A 95 -3.26 -4.33 18.20
N ARG A 96 -3.49 -4.57 16.91
CA ARG A 96 -2.63 -5.43 16.07
C ARG A 96 -1.52 -4.66 15.36
N ALA A 97 -1.65 -3.33 15.25
CA ALA A 97 -0.67 -2.47 14.57
C ALA A 97 0.78 -2.69 15.05
N PRO A 98 1.10 -2.77 16.36
CA PRO A 98 2.48 -2.99 16.80
C PRO A 98 3.09 -4.28 16.26
N SER A 99 2.31 -5.38 16.22
CA SER A 99 2.79 -6.66 15.70
C SER A 99 3.02 -6.62 14.19
N VAL A 100 2.13 -5.95 13.44
CA VAL A 100 2.27 -5.80 11.98
C VAL A 100 3.42 -4.85 11.64
N ILE A 101 3.57 -3.74 12.38
CA ILE A 101 4.70 -2.80 12.24
C ILE A 101 6.02 -3.53 12.54
N GLY A 102 6.10 -4.31 13.63
CA GLY A 102 7.27 -5.10 13.95
C GLY A 102 7.64 -6.09 12.83
N ALA A 103 6.64 -6.77 12.25
CA ALA A 103 6.86 -7.65 11.10
C ALA A 103 7.31 -6.88 9.85
N ALA A 104 6.74 -5.69 9.60
CA ALA A 104 7.15 -4.83 8.48
C ALA A 104 8.59 -4.33 8.64
N LEU A 105 8.99 -3.92 9.84
CA LEU A 105 10.35 -3.47 10.14
C LEU A 105 11.38 -4.60 10.01
N MET A 106 11.02 -5.84 10.34
CA MET A 106 11.90 -7.01 10.15
C MET A 106 12.28 -7.21 8.67
N PHE A 107 11.46 -6.74 7.74
CA PHE A 107 11.77 -6.75 6.32
C PHE A 107 12.33 -5.40 5.85
N ALA A 108 11.70 -4.28 6.22
CA ALA A 108 12.03 -2.96 5.70
C ALA A 108 13.44 -2.51 6.09
N VAL A 109 13.90 -2.80 7.32
CA VAL A 109 15.24 -2.39 7.78
C VAL A 109 16.34 -3.12 7.01
N PRO A 110 16.35 -4.46 6.88
CA PRO A 110 17.34 -5.14 6.04
C PRO A 110 17.24 -4.76 4.56
N ALA A 111 16.02 -4.59 4.04
CA ALA A 111 15.81 -4.17 2.65
C ALA A 111 16.43 -2.79 2.39
N ALA A 112 16.20 -1.83 3.27
CA ALA A 112 16.81 -0.51 3.18
C ALA A 112 18.35 -0.58 3.27
N ALA A 113 18.89 -1.35 4.20
CA ALA A 113 20.33 -1.54 4.36
C ALA A 113 20.99 -2.14 3.10
N ILE A 114 20.29 -3.05 2.41
CA ILE A 114 20.77 -3.65 1.16
C ILE A 114 20.64 -2.67 -0.01
N LEU A 115 19.51 -1.95 -0.14
CA LEU A 115 19.27 -1.08 -1.30
C LEU A 115 20.03 0.24 -1.23
N PHE A 116 20.15 0.83 -0.04
CA PHE A 116 20.65 2.20 0.14
C PHE A 116 22.05 2.44 -0.46
N PRO A 117 23.05 1.55 -0.27
CA PRO A 117 24.38 1.73 -0.85
C PRO A 117 24.39 1.79 -2.38
N PHE A 118 23.47 1.10 -3.03
CA PHE A 118 23.37 1.06 -4.50
C PHE A 118 22.44 2.12 -5.05
N ALA A 119 21.42 2.53 -4.26
CA ALA A 119 20.47 3.58 -4.65
C ALA A 119 21.14 4.96 -4.67
N LEU A 120 22.01 5.27 -3.71
CA LEU A 120 22.67 6.59 -3.60
C LEU A 120 23.42 7.01 -4.86
N PRO A 121 24.35 6.20 -5.45
CA PRO A 121 25.05 6.56 -6.66
C PRO A 121 24.15 6.73 -7.88
N VAL A 122 23.05 5.95 -7.95
CA VAL A 122 22.06 6.02 -9.03
C VAL A 122 21.23 7.31 -8.92
N LEU A 123 20.80 7.65 -7.70
CA LEU A 123 20.02 8.87 -7.43
C LEU A 123 20.85 10.15 -7.55
N ALA A 124 22.15 10.08 -7.24
CA ALA A 124 23.05 11.23 -7.38
C ALA A 124 23.31 11.59 -8.86
N ASN A 125 23.26 10.61 -9.77
CA ASN A 125 23.47 10.81 -11.20
C ASN A 125 22.39 10.10 -12.03
N PRO A 126 21.12 10.55 -12.01
CA PRO A 126 20.01 9.84 -12.63
C PRO A 126 20.10 9.76 -14.16
N THR A 127 20.80 10.68 -14.80
CA THR A 127 20.99 10.71 -16.27
C THR A 127 22.14 9.83 -16.76
N ASN A 128 23.14 9.57 -15.90
CA ASN A 128 24.29 8.76 -16.22
C ASN A 128 24.81 8.02 -14.97
N PRO A 129 24.01 7.06 -14.44
CA PRO A 129 24.39 6.35 -13.23
C PRO A 129 25.61 5.46 -13.50
N PRO A 130 26.50 5.24 -12.50
CA PRO A 130 27.61 4.30 -12.64
C PRO A 130 27.06 2.90 -13.00
N PRO A 131 27.52 2.26 -14.11
CA PRO A 131 26.91 1.02 -14.60
C PRO A 131 26.88 -0.11 -13.59
N ALA A 132 27.94 -0.26 -12.79
CA ALA A 132 28.00 -1.27 -11.74
C ALA A 132 26.96 -1.02 -10.63
N ALA A 133 26.79 0.24 -10.18
CA ALA A 133 25.79 0.58 -9.18
C ALA A 133 24.37 0.39 -9.71
N ALA A 134 24.11 0.76 -10.96
CA ALA A 134 22.81 0.55 -11.60
C ALA A 134 22.45 -0.94 -11.71
N LEU A 135 23.41 -1.78 -12.14
CA LEU A 135 23.22 -3.22 -12.22
C LEU A 135 22.96 -3.84 -10.85
N LEU A 136 23.75 -3.50 -9.83
CA LEU A 136 23.59 -4.01 -8.47
C LEU A 136 22.27 -3.54 -7.86
N PHE A 137 21.86 -2.29 -8.09
CA PHE A 137 20.58 -1.77 -7.67
C PHE A 137 19.42 -2.54 -8.32
N LEU A 138 19.51 -2.83 -9.62
CA LEU A 138 18.50 -3.62 -10.35
C LEU A 138 18.40 -5.04 -9.79
N VAL A 139 19.53 -5.72 -9.59
CA VAL A 139 19.56 -7.07 -9.03
C VAL A 139 18.99 -7.10 -7.62
N ALA A 140 19.45 -6.19 -6.75
CA ALA A 140 18.96 -6.09 -5.37
C ALA A 140 17.45 -5.80 -5.32
N SER A 141 16.96 -4.87 -6.15
CA SER A 141 15.54 -4.53 -6.25
C SER A 141 14.71 -5.74 -6.72
N THR A 142 15.21 -6.51 -7.68
CA THR A 142 14.54 -7.72 -8.18
C THR A 142 14.44 -8.78 -7.07
N VAL A 143 15.51 -9.02 -6.34
CA VAL A 143 15.51 -9.96 -5.20
C VAL A 143 14.53 -9.51 -4.13
N LEU A 144 14.55 -8.22 -3.76
CA LEU A 144 13.63 -7.68 -2.76
C LEU A 144 12.17 -7.70 -3.22
N LEU A 145 11.89 -7.51 -4.51
CA LEU A 145 10.56 -7.71 -5.09
C LEU A 145 10.08 -9.15 -4.90
N CYS A 146 10.96 -10.14 -5.13
CA CYS A 146 10.62 -11.54 -4.89
C CYS A 146 10.30 -11.81 -3.40
N VAL A 147 11.06 -11.24 -2.49
CA VAL A 147 10.79 -11.35 -1.05
C VAL A 147 9.49 -10.61 -0.69
N TRP A 148 9.26 -9.42 -1.23
CA TRP A 148 8.03 -8.65 -1.01
C TRP A 148 6.77 -9.43 -1.43
N VAL A 149 6.80 -10.10 -2.58
CA VAL A 149 5.68 -10.96 -3.02
C VAL A 149 5.43 -12.10 -2.03
N ARG A 150 6.48 -12.65 -1.41
CA ARG A 150 6.34 -13.64 -0.34
C ARG A 150 5.70 -13.08 0.92
N LEU A 151 5.88 -11.81 1.17
CA LEU A 151 5.37 -11.09 2.34
C LEU A 151 4.08 -10.30 2.07
N ILE A 152 3.52 -10.39 0.85
CA ILE A 152 2.36 -9.60 0.43
C ILE A 152 1.11 -9.83 1.32
N LEU A 153 0.99 -11.02 1.92
CA LEU A 153 -0.11 -11.38 2.82
C LEU A 153 0.19 -11.09 4.30
N MET A 154 1.32 -10.42 4.60
CA MET A 154 1.75 -10.17 5.97
C MET A 154 0.71 -9.36 6.77
N THR A 155 0.19 -8.28 6.20
CA THR A 155 -0.85 -7.45 6.85
C THR A 155 -2.13 -8.23 7.05
N ALA A 156 -2.60 -8.99 6.05
CA ALA A 156 -3.79 -9.82 6.17
C ALA A 156 -3.65 -10.92 7.25
N SER A 157 -2.48 -11.59 7.30
CA SER A 157 -2.18 -12.58 8.34
C SER A 157 -2.14 -11.94 9.74
N GLY A 158 -1.53 -10.75 9.86
CA GLY A 158 -1.45 -10.04 11.12
C GLY A 158 -2.79 -9.53 11.65
N VAL A 159 -3.73 -9.22 10.74
CA VAL A 159 -5.10 -8.83 11.09
C VAL A 159 -5.96 -10.05 11.45
N ALA A 160 -5.81 -11.15 10.70
CA ALA A 160 -6.65 -12.34 10.86
C ALA A 160 -6.27 -13.19 12.07
N GLU A 161 -4.97 -13.33 12.34
CA GLU A 161 -4.43 -14.25 13.33
C GLU A 161 -3.78 -13.47 14.51
N ASN A 162 -4.02 -13.93 15.74
CA ASN A 162 -3.41 -13.30 16.93
C ASN A 162 -2.00 -13.86 17.18
N ILE A 163 -1.06 -13.52 16.28
CA ILE A 163 0.32 -14.03 16.31
C ILE A 163 1.33 -12.86 16.37
N GLY A 164 2.53 -13.15 16.85
CA GLY A 164 3.62 -12.17 16.95
C GLY A 164 4.30 -11.86 15.61
N PRO A 165 5.19 -10.83 15.57
CA PRO A 165 5.79 -10.33 14.32
C PRO A 165 6.49 -11.41 13.49
N LEU A 166 7.36 -12.22 14.10
CA LEU A 166 8.07 -13.29 13.41
C LEU A 166 7.13 -14.38 12.86
N ALA A 167 6.08 -14.71 13.61
CA ALA A 167 5.08 -15.66 13.18
C ALA A 167 4.26 -15.13 12.00
N ILE A 168 3.96 -13.82 11.94
CA ILE A 168 3.31 -13.15 10.81
C ILE A 168 4.15 -13.33 9.53
N VAL A 169 5.46 -13.06 9.60
CA VAL A 169 6.40 -13.23 8.47
C VAL A 169 6.41 -14.69 7.99
N LYS A 170 6.61 -15.63 8.92
CA LYS A 170 6.60 -17.08 8.60
C LYS A 170 5.28 -17.53 8.02
N ARG A 171 4.15 -17.01 8.53
CA ARG A 171 2.81 -17.34 8.07
C ARG A 171 2.58 -16.85 6.64
N SER A 172 2.91 -15.59 6.34
CA SER A 172 2.83 -15.04 4.99
C SER A 172 3.66 -15.85 4.00
N TRP A 173 4.91 -16.17 4.37
CA TRP A 173 5.79 -17.00 3.53
C TRP A 173 5.22 -18.39 3.25
N ALA A 174 4.63 -19.02 4.27
CA ALA A 174 4.00 -20.34 4.13
C ALA A 174 2.74 -20.32 3.26
N LEU A 175 1.92 -19.26 3.35
CA LEU A 175 0.69 -19.11 2.55
C LEU A 175 0.99 -18.85 1.07
N THR A 176 2.04 -18.08 0.77
CA THR A 176 2.44 -17.74 -0.61
C THR A 176 3.21 -18.85 -1.32
N ARG A 177 3.65 -19.89 -0.57
CA ARG A 177 4.38 -21.03 -1.13
C ARG A 177 3.50 -21.80 -2.12
N GLY A 178 4.02 -21.99 -3.36
CA GLY A 178 3.30 -22.68 -4.43
C GLY A 178 2.41 -21.79 -5.31
N ASN A 179 2.14 -20.52 -4.90
CA ASN A 179 1.36 -19.55 -5.66
C ASN A 179 2.14 -18.29 -6.03
N PHE A 180 3.47 -18.32 -5.93
CA PHE A 180 4.36 -17.16 -6.12
C PHE A 180 4.09 -16.42 -7.45
N TRP A 181 4.16 -17.11 -8.57
CA TRP A 181 3.99 -16.51 -9.89
C TRP A 181 2.62 -15.90 -10.11
N ARG A 182 1.57 -16.51 -9.51
CA ARG A 182 0.20 -15.97 -9.58
C ARG A 182 0.07 -14.69 -8.76
N LEU A 183 0.66 -14.68 -7.56
CA LEU A 183 0.66 -13.48 -6.71
C LEU A 183 1.51 -12.37 -7.33
N LEU A 184 2.67 -12.69 -7.90
CA LEU A 184 3.49 -11.72 -8.62
C LEU A 184 2.74 -11.12 -9.82
N ALA A 185 2.16 -11.97 -10.67
CA ALA A 185 1.39 -11.51 -11.84
C ALA A 185 0.19 -10.65 -11.42
N MET A 186 -0.55 -11.05 -10.39
CA MET A 186 -1.66 -10.27 -9.84
C MET A 186 -1.19 -8.92 -9.29
N ALA A 187 -0.11 -8.90 -8.50
CA ALA A 187 0.41 -7.67 -7.92
C ALA A 187 0.93 -6.70 -8.99
N LEU A 188 1.65 -7.22 -10.00
CA LEU A 188 2.13 -6.42 -11.13
C LEU A 188 0.98 -5.88 -11.97
N LEU A 189 0.01 -6.73 -12.31
CA LEU A 189 -1.17 -6.28 -13.08
C LEU A 189 -1.95 -5.20 -12.33
N PHE A 190 -2.20 -5.43 -11.04
CA PHE A 190 -2.87 -4.43 -10.19
C PHE A 190 -2.08 -3.11 -10.13
N ALA A 191 -0.76 -3.20 -9.91
CA ALA A 191 0.10 -2.02 -9.86
C ALA A 191 0.09 -1.23 -11.17
N ILE A 192 0.18 -1.91 -12.33
CA ILE A 192 0.14 -1.26 -13.66
C ILE A 192 -1.21 -0.58 -13.87
N VAL A 193 -2.33 -1.28 -13.63
CA VAL A 193 -3.67 -0.71 -13.81
C VAL A 193 -3.89 0.46 -12.87
N ALA A 194 -3.54 0.33 -11.60
CA ALA A 194 -3.64 1.41 -10.63
C ALA A 194 -2.78 2.62 -11.01
N TRP A 195 -1.54 2.39 -11.43
CA TRP A 195 -0.64 3.45 -11.88
C TRP A 195 -1.20 4.21 -13.09
N ILE A 196 -1.68 3.50 -14.12
CA ILE A 196 -2.31 4.12 -15.30
C ILE A 196 -3.53 4.94 -14.88
N ALA A 197 -4.42 4.38 -14.06
CA ALA A 197 -5.64 5.05 -13.63
C ALA A 197 -5.34 6.32 -12.80
N ILE A 198 -4.43 6.22 -11.82
CA ILE A 198 -4.02 7.36 -11.00
C ILE A 198 -3.34 8.42 -11.85
N SER A 199 -2.40 8.03 -12.73
CA SER A 199 -1.73 8.97 -13.63
C SER A 199 -2.72 9.68 -14.56
N ALA A 200 -3.69 8.97 -15.14
CA ALA A 200 -4.73 9.56 -15.96
C ALA A 200 -5.55 10.61 -15.18
N VAL A 201 -5.95 10.29 -13.94
CA VAL A 201 -6.65 11.23 -13.06
C VAL A 201 -5.79 12.45 -12.78
N GLN A 202 -4.52 12.28 -12.45
CA GLN A 202 -3.58 13.39 -12.17
C GLN A 202 -3.41 14.30 -13.38
N TRP A 203 -3.15 13.73 -14.56
CA TRP A 203 -2.98 14.49 -15.79
C TRP A 203 -4.24 15.28 -16.17
N VAL A 204 -5.41 14.64 -16.13
CA VAL A 204 -6.69 15.30 -16.46
C VAL A 204 -7.00 16.39 -15.45
N THR A 205 -6.99 16.08 -14.15
CA THR A 205 -7.32 17.05 -13.10
C THR A 205 -6.31 18.21 -13.08
N GLY A 206 -5.01 17.89 -13.16
CA GLY A 206 -3.95 18.89 -13.19
C GLY A 206 -4.10 19.84 -14.38
N SER A 207 -4.32 19.31 -15.60
CA SER A 207 -4.47 20.13 -16.80
C SER A 207 -5.71 21.02 -16.73
N VAL A 208 -6.87 20.48 -16.35
CA VAL A 208 -8.12 21.23 -16.26
C VAL A 208 -8.02 22.34 -15.21
N LEU A 209 -7.49 22.04 -14.03
CA LEU A 209 -7.38 23.04 -12.95
C LEU A 209 -6.32 24.11 -13.24
N ILE A 210 -5.21 23.76 -13.90
CA ILE A 210 -4.20 24.75 -14.31
C ILE A 210 -4.79 25.71 -15.37
N VAL A 211 -5.54 25.20 -16.32
CA VAL A 211 -6.21 26.05 -17.35
C VAL A 211 -7.29 26.93 -16.73
N ALA A 212 -8.08 26.40 -15.80
CA ALA A 212 -9.22 27.12 -15.21
C ALA A 212 -8.79 28.11 -14.11
N MET A 213 -7.78 27.81 -13.31
CA MET A 213 -7.43 28.53 -12.08
C MET A 213 -5.98 29.01 -12.04
N GLY A 214 -5.17 28.71 -13.08
CA GLY A 214 -3.75 29.01 -13.12
C GLY A 214 -2.90 27.98 -12.37
N LYS A 215 -1.58 28.26 -12.30
CA LYS A 215 -0.62 27.37 -11.61
C LYS A 215 -0.95 27.27 -10.11
N PRO A 216 -1.01 26.07 -9.54
CA PRO A 216 -1.33 25.89 -8.13
C PRO A 216 -0.26 26.53 -7.25
N GLN A 217 -0.71 27.38 -6.32
CA GLN A 217 0.14 27.98 -5.30
C GLN A 217 -0.07 27.22 -3.97
N PRO A 218 0.89 27.23 -3.05
CA PRO A 218 0.72 26.65 -1.72
C PRO A 218 -0.55 27.19 -1.06
N TRP A 219 -1.38 26.30 -0.50
CA TRP A 219 -2.64 26.61 0.18
C TRP A 219 -3.73 27.26 -0.70
N SER A 220 -3.59 27.20 -2.02
CA SER A 220 -4.65 27.66 -2.93
C SER A 220 -5.78 26.62 -3.06
N VAL A 221 -6.96 27.07 -3.52
CA VAL A 221 -8.10 26.19 -3.80
C VAL A 221 -7.74 25.17 -4.89
N SER A 222 -6.97 25.58 -5.91
CA SER A 222 -6.50 24.66 -6.95
C SER A 222 -5.59 23.58 -6.39
N ALA A 223 -4.65 23.92 -5.48
CA ALA A 223 -3.81 22.92 -4.81
C ALA A 223 -4.63 21.97 -3.95
N LEU A 224 -5.62 22.46 -3.21
CA LEU A 224 -6.53 21.64 -2.42
C LEU A 224 -7.31 20.64 -3.29
N LEU A 225 -7.89 21.12 -4.40
CA LEU A 225 -8.66 20.26 -5.30
C LEU A 225 -7.80 19.19 -5.96
N ILE A 226 -6.59 19.54 -6.41
CA ILE A 226 -5.63 18.56 -6.97
C ILE A 226 -5.30 17.51 -5.91
N ALA A 227 -4.88 17.93 -4.71
CA ALA A 227 -4.50 17.02 -3.63
C ALA A 227 -5.65 16.11 -3.21
N LEU A 228 -6.88 16.63 -3.14
CA LEU A 228 -8.07 15.86 -2.79
C LEU A 228 -8.39 14.80 -3.83
N VAL A 229 -8.41 15.15 -5.12
CA VAL A 229 -8.70 14.20 -6.21
C VAL A 229 -7.62 13.11 -6.26
N GLU A 230 -6.35 13.47 -6.13
CA GLU A 230 -5.24 12.50 -6.07
C GLU A 230 -5.38 11.57 -4.86
N ALA A 231 -5.67 12.12 -3.68
CA ALA A 231 -5.86 11.33 -2.46
C ALA A 231 -7.05 10.36 -2.58
N ILE A 232 -8.16 10.78 -3.22
CA ILE A 232 -9.30 9.90 -3.49
C ILE A 232 -8.91 8.77 -4.44
N ALA A 233 -8.24 9.06 -5.55
CA ALA A 233 -7.82 8.05 -6.52
C ALA A 233 -6.88 7.02 -5.85
N GLN A 234 -5.91 7.49 -5.07
CA GLN A 234 -5.00 6.64 -4.31
C GLN A 234 -5.73 5.79 -3.25
N ALA A 235 -6.71 6.38 -2.54
CA ALA A 235 -7.50 5.67 -1.56
C ALA A 235 -8.35 4.55 -2.18
N ILE A 236 -8.97 4.79 -3.35
CA ILE A 236 -9.73 3.76 -4.08
C ILE A 236 -8.82 2.58 -4.43
N ALA A 237 -7.63 2.84 -5.00
CA ALA A 237 -6.67 1.79 -5.32
C ALA A 237 -6.23 1.03 -4.06
N SER A 238 -5.93 1.74 -2.96
CA SER A 238 -5.53 1.15 -1.68
C SER A 238 -6.63 0.26 -1.07
N VAL A 239 -7.89 0.71 -1.10
CA VAL A 239 -9.05 -0.07 -0.63
C VAL A 239 -9.22 -1.35 -1.45
N LEU A 240 -9.21 -1.23 -2.79
CA LEU A 240 -9.35 -2.39 -3.67
C LEU A 240 -8.23 -3.41 -3.42
N PHE A 241 -7.00 -2.94 -3.28
CA PHE A 241 -5.85 -3.80 -2.98
C PHE A 241 -5.94 -4.46 -1.62
N ALA A 242 -6.34 -3.72 -0.57
CA ALA A 242 -6.54 -4.26 0.77
C ALA A 242 -7.59 -5.36 0.82
N VAL A 243 -8.76 -5.13 0.18
CA VAL A 243 -9.84 -6.13 0.12
C VAL A 243 -9.41 -7.33 -0.72
N LEU A 244 -8.70 -7.11 -1.84
CA LEU A 244 -8.17 -8.19 -2.69
C LEU A 244 -7.21 -9.10 -1.90
N LEU A 245 -6.26 -8.52 -1.16
CA LEU A 245 -5.35 -9.28 -0.32
C LEU A 245 -6.08 -10.03 0.81
N ALA A 246 -7.12 -9.43 1.38
CA ALA A 246 -7.97 -10.08 2.38
C ALA A 246 -8.68 -11.31 1.80
N ARG A 247 -9.24 -11.23 0.58
CA ARG A 247 -9.89 -12.36 -0.09
C ARG A 247 -8.90 -13.45 -0.49
N ILE A 248 -7.74 -13.08 -1.00
CA ILE A 248 -6.66 -14.03 -1.29
C ILE A 248 -6.22 -14.77 -0.01
N TYR A 249 -6.08 -14.04 1.09
CA TYR A 249 -5.76 -14.65 2.39
C TYR A 249 -6.81 -15.68 2.80
N VAL A 250 -8.11 -15.36 2.72
CA VAL A 250 -9.20 -16.27 3.07
C VAL A 250 -9.17 -17.53 2.18
N GLN A 251 -8.95 -17.40 0.88
CA GLN A 251 -8.83 -18.54 -0.04
C GLN A 251 -7.66 -19.45 0.34
N LEU A 252 -6.48 -18.88 0.60
CA LEU A 252 -5.28 -19.67 0.89
C LEU A 252 -5.26 -20.24 2.31
N ALA A 253 -5.82 -19.53 3.30
CA ALA A 253 -5.93 -20.02 4.68
C ALA A 253 -7.03 -21.08 4.83
N GLY A 254 -8.21 -20.85 4.24
CA GLY A 254 -9.32 -21.80 4.29
C GLY A 254 -9.05 -23.12 3.57
N ALA A 255 -8.27 -23.09 2.52
CA ALA A 255 -7.85 -24.26 1.79
C ALA A 255 -6.86 -25.16 2.57
N LYS A 256 -6.06 -24.57 3.45
CA LYS A 256 -5.10 -25.33 4.29
C LYS A 256 -5.80 -26.05 5.44
N ASN A 257 -6.91 -25.51 5.95
CA ASN A 257 -7.69 -26.15 7.02
C ASN A 257 -8.56 -27.34 6.53
N LYS A 258 -8.78 -27.48 5.20
CA LYS A 258 -9.49 -28.61 4.61
C LYS A 258 -8.59 -29.77 4.18
N GLY A 259 -7.28 -29.64 4.32
CA GLY A 259 -6.28 -30.63 3.90
C GLY A 259 -5.50 -31.27 5.06
N THR A 260 -5.89 -30.98 6.31
CA THR A 260 -5.45 -31.66 7.54
C THR A 260 -6.60 -32.40 8.16
#